data_725a1aa04c7e9d53e0191e14e86e82f2
#
_entry.id   725a1aa04c7e9d53e0191e14e86e82f2
#
_cell.length_a   1.000
_cell.length_b   1.000
_cell.length_c   1.000
_cell.angle_alpha   90.00
_cell.angle_beta   90.00
_cell.angle_gamma   90.00
#
_symmetry.space_group_name_H-M   'P 1'
#
loop_
_entity.id
_entity.type
_entity.pdbx_description
1 polymer ?
#
loop_
_entity_poly.entity_id
_entity_poly.type
_entity_poly.pdbx_seq_one_letter_code
_entity_poly.pdbx_strand_id
1 'polypeptide(L)'
;MKTTPFTEKHIALGAKMHEFAGYNMPIEYSGIIDEHMTVCNGVGVFDVSHMGEFWVKGPNALEFLQQVTSNNVAILPIGKAQYTCFPNEEGGIVDDLIVYHYEPEKYLLVVNAANIDKDWAWCTSHNTVGAELENSSDRMAQLAIQGPKATEVLQRLTPVNLSEIPYYAFAVGEFAGCPNVILSNTGYTGAGGFELYFYPEDGQKIWDAIFEAGAPEGIKPIGLGARDTLRLEMGFCLYGNDLSDTTSPLEAGLGWITKFVEGKNFTARAILEKQKAEGITRKLVAFEMVDRGIPRHGYKLVNAEGEEIGEVTSGTMSPTRKIGIGMGYVAKAYTALDTEIFIDVRGRKLKVKVVKAPFRK
;
A
#
# COMPACT_ATOMS: atom_id res chain seq x y z
N MET A 1 -15.37 17.33 -5.33
CA MET A 1 -14.18 16.49 -5.50
C MET A 1 -13.02 17.20 -4.83
N LYS A 2 -12.30 16.53 -3.93
CA LYS A 2 -11.12 17.09 -3.25
C LYS A 2 -9.94 17.20 -4.22
N THR A 3 -8.99 18.07 -3.89
CA THR A 3 -7.75 18.26 -4.65
C THR A 3 -6.54 18.04 -3.76
N THR A 4 -5.39 17.75 -4.35
CA THR A 4 -4.10 17.75 -3.66
C THR A 4 -3.36 19.06 -3.95
N PRO A 5 -2.26 19.37 -3.24
CA PRO A 5 -1.44 20.53 -3.57
C PRO A 5 -0.89 20.54 -5.00
N PHE A 6 -0.93 19.41 -5.69
CA PHE A 6 -0.35 19.21 -7.01
C PHE A 6 -1.38 19.08 -8.14
N THR A 7 -2.68 19.15 -7.84
CA THR A 7 -3.74 18.95 -8.84
C THR A 7 -3.57 19.83 -10.09
N GLU A 8 -3.29 21.12 -9.91
CA GLU A 8 -3.07 22.04 -11.02
C GLU A 8 -1.81 21.70 -11.84
N LYS A 9 -0.76 21.17 -11.18
CA LYS A 9 0.44 20.69 -11.90
C LYS A 9 0.13 19.47 -12.75
N HIS A 10 -0.68 18.55 -12.24
CA HIS A 10 -1.09 17.37 -13.00
C HIS A 10 -1.86 17.76 -14.27
N ILE A 11 -2.81 18.69 -14.12
CA ILE A 11 -3.59 19.22 -15.26
C ILE A 11 -2.68 19.91 -16.26
N ALA A 12 -1.78 20.78 -15.79
CA ALA A 12 -0.84 21.50 -16.63
C ALA A 12 0.14 20.56 -17.39
N LEU A 13 0.49 19.43 -16.80
CA LEU A 13 1.31 18.39 -17.42
C LEU A 13 0.52 17.48 -18.40
N GLY A 14 -0.78 17.73 -18.58
CA GLY A 14 -1.62 16.95 -19.48
C GLY A 14 -2.03 15.57 -18.95
N ALA A 15 -2.02 15.39 -17.63
CA ALA A 15 -2.45 14.14 -17.02
C ALA A 15 -3.91 13.82 -17.33
N LYS A 16 -4.21 12.55 -17.56
CA LYS A 16 -5.58 12.06 -17.57
C LYS A 16 -6.10 11.96 -16.14
N MET A 17 -6.91 12.93 -15.77
CA MET A 17 -7.47 13.04 -14.43
C MET A 17 -8.71 12.19 -14.26
N HIS A 18 -8.89 11.60 -13.08
CA HIS A 18 -10.08 10.84 -12.71
C HIS A 18 -10.35 10.96 -11.23
N GLU A 19 -11.61 10.77 -10.84
CA GLU A 19 -11.98 10.64 -9.43
C GLU A 19 -11.38 9.34 -8.85
N PHE A 20 -10.69 9.47 -7.72
CA PHE A 20 -10.20 8.36 -6.94
C PHE A 20 -10.30 8.70 -5.45
N ALA A 21 -11.05 7.88 -4.70
CA ALA A 21 -11.25 8.08 -3.25
C ALA A 21 -11.73 9.49 -2.87
N GLY A 22 -12.56 10.11 -3.70
CA GLY A 22 -13.08 11.46 -3.51
C GLY A 22 -12.17 12.58 -3.99
N TYR A 23 -10.97 12.26 -4.50
CA TYR A 23 -9.98 13.22 -5.02
C TYR A 23 -9.94 13.23 -6.55
N ASN A 24 -9.56 14.37 -7.13
CA ASN A 24 -9.21 14.48 -8.53
C ASN A 24 -7.74 14.09 -8.71
N MET A 25 -7.47 12.88 -9.22
CA MET A 25 -6.14 12.29 -9.27
C MET A 25 -5.68 11.96 -10.69
N PRO A 26 -4.36 12.03 -10.96
CA PRO A 26 -3.80 11.64 -12.25
C PRO A 26 -3.77 10.10 -12.35
N ILE A 27 -4.40 9.55 -13.38
CA ILE A 27 -4.36 8.12 -13.68
C ILE A 27 -3.12 7.78 -14.52
N GLU A 28 -2.84 8.60 -15.52
CA GLU A 28 -1.67 8.47 -16.37
C GLU A 28 -1.29 9.80 -17.00
N TYR A 29 -0.02 9.92 -17.42
CA TYR A 29 0.54 11.05 -18.19
C TYR A 29 1.00 10.58 -19.58
N SER A 30 2.07 9.80 -19.61
CA SER A 30 2.66 9.27 -20.84
C SER A 30 2.16 7.86 -21.21
N GLY A 31 1.32 7.30 -20.38
CA GLY A 31 0.76 5.96 -20.52
C GLY A 31 1.27 4.98 -19.45
N ILE A 32 0.40 4.10 -19.01
CA ILE A 32 0.64 3.19 -17.86
C ILE A 32 1.90 2.35 -18.05
N ILE A 33 2.13 1.79 -19.25
CA ILE A 33 3.29 0.93 -19.52
C ILE A 33 4.59 1.73 -19.47
N ASP A 34 4.63 2.90 -20.11
CA ASP A 34 5.81 3.77 -20.11
C ASP A 34 6.16 4.24 -18.69
N GLU A 35 5.15 4.66 -17.94
CA GLU A 35 5.31 5.09 -16.55
C GLU A 35 5.77 3.94 -15.64
N HIS A 36 5.18 2.76 -15.77
CA HIS A 36 5.61 1.56 -15.07
C HIS A 36 7.09 1.24 -15.32
N MET A 37 7.50 1.22 -16.58
CA MET A 37 8.88 0.92 -16.96
C MET A 37 9.86 2.03 -16.54
N THR A 38 9.42 3.28 -16.50
CA THR A 38 10.20 4.40 -15.95
C THR A 38 10.55 4.17 -14.49
N VAL A 39 9.59 3.73 -13.67
CA VAL A 39 9.84 3.38 -12.26
C VAL A 39 10.76 2.17 -12.13
N CYS A 40 10.55 1.13 -12.93
CA CYS A 40 11.38 -0.08 -12.86
C CYS A 40 12.84 0.17 -13.21
N ASN A 41 13.13 1.09 -14.16
CA ASN A 41 14.47 1.26 -14.74
C ASN A 41 15.14 2.60 -14.37
N GLY A 42 14.40 3.53 -13.80
CA GLY A 42 14.89 4.89 -13.55
C GLY A 42 14.33 5.50 -12.28
N VAL A 43 13.53 6.54 -12.41
CA VAL A 43 12.90 7.23 -11.30
C VAL A 43 11.58 7.88 -11.71
N GLY A 44 10.56 7.71 -10.88
CA GLY A 44 9.25 8.34 -11.07
C GLY A 44 8.72 8.96 -9.79
N VAL A 45 7.83 9.93 -9.93
CA VAL A 45 7.20 10.67 -8.83
C VAL A 45 5.70 10.43 -8.84
N PHE A 46 5.18 9.93 -7.74
CA PHE A 46 3.75 9.77 -7.49
C PHE A 46 3.28 10.84 -6.51
N ASP A 47 2.20 11.54 -6.85
CA ASP A 47 1.43 12.25 -5.85
C ASP A 47 0.55 11.25 -5.09
N VAL A 48 0.80 11.10 -3.82
CA VAL A 48 0.02 10.26 -2.91
C VAL A 48 -0.51 11.08 -1.72
N SER A 49 -0.64 12.39 -1.91
CA SER A 49 -1.15 13.32 -0.89
C SER A 49 -2.62 13.10 -0.53
N HIS A 50 -3.32 12.21 -1.24
CA HIS A 50 -4.67 11.78 -0.91
C HIS A 50 -4.74 10.78 0.25
N MET A 51 -3.61 10.19 0.65
CA MET A 51 -3.53 9.29 1.81
C MET A 51 -3.92 10.03 3.10
N GLY A 52 -4.27 9.27 4.14
CA GLY A 52 -4.60 9.84 5.44
C GLY A 52 -3.46 9.71 6.43
N GLU A 53 -3.29 10.70 7.29
CA GLU A 53 -2.27 10.74 8.33
C GLU A 53 -2.88 11.09 9.67
N PHE A 54 -2.68 10.19 10.66
CA PHE A 54 -3.15 10.37 12.04
C PHE A 54 -1.97 10.33 13.00
N TRP A 55 -1.86 11.33 13.85
CA TRP A 55 -0.95 11.29 14.99
C TRP A 55 -1.61 10.58 16.17
N VAL A 56 -0.85 9.72 16.83
CA VAL A 56 -1.20 9.08 18.09
C VAL A 56 -0.12 9.43 19.10
N LYS A 57 -0.49 10.11 20.19
CA LYS A 57 0.44 10.73 21.12
C LYS A 57 0.09 10.42 22.57
N GLY A 58 1.08 10.65 23.44
CA GLY A 58 0.96 10.59 24.88
C GLY A 58 1.29 9.22 25.48
N PRO A 59 1.22 9.10 26.81
CA PRO A 59 1.67 7.91 27.53
C PRO A 59 0.85 6.66 27.20
N ASN A 60 -0.37 6.82 26.69
CA ASN A 60 -1.26 5.72 26.35
C ASN A 60 -1.24 5.38 24.84
N ALA A 61 -0.38 6.02 24.05
CA ALA A 61 -0.30 5.82 22.60
C ALA A 61 0.03 4.36 22.24
N LEU A 62 1.05 3.78 22.87
CA LEU A 62 1.44 2.41 22.63
C LEU A 62 0.32 1.42 23.00
N GLU A 63 -0.32 1.61 24.15
CA GLU A 63 -1.42 0.74 24.60
C GLU A 63 -2.57 0.77 23.60
N PHE A 64 -2.97 1.97 23.15
CA PHE A 64 -3.99 2.13 22.11
C PHE A 64 -3.62 1.36 20.83
N LEU A 65 -2.41 1.56 20.31
CA LEU A 65 -1.96 0.89 19.08
C LEU A 65 -1.89 -0.63 19.23
N GLN A 66 -1.49 -1.12 20.40
CA GLN A 66 -1.50 -2.57 20.67
C GLN A 66 -2.91 -3.17 20.70
N GLN A 67 -3.93 -2.38 21.06
CA GLN A 67 -5.33 -2.81 21.07
C GLN A 67 -5.97 -2.83 19.67
N VAL A 68 -5.62 -1.87 18.81
CA VAL A 68 -6.32 -1.70 17.52
C VAL A 68 -5.57 -2.28 16.33
N THR A 69 -4.29 -2.62 16.46
CA THR A 69 -3.49 -3.19 15.37
C THR A 69 -3.13 -4.64 15.58
N SER A 70 -2.98 -5.40 14.51
CA SER A 70 -2.63 -6.83 14.52
C SER A 70 -1.14 -7.07 14.82
N ASN A 71 -0.26 -6.14 14.44
CA ASN A 71 1.19 -6.29 14.61
C ASN A 71 1.66 -5.81 15.99
N ASN A 72 2.85 -6.21 16.39
CA ASN A 72 3.41 -5.87 17.69
C ASN A 72 4.16 -4.52 17.62
N VAL A 73 3.48 -3.44 17.97
CA VAL A 73 4.06 -2.08 17.99
C VAL A 73 5.07 -1.91 19.12
N ALA A 74 4.98 -2.71 20.18
CA ALA A 74 5.89 -2.59 21.33
C ALA A 74 7.37 -2.85 20.99
N ILE A 75 7.63 -3.60 19.91
CA ILE A 75 9.01 -3.86 19.45
C ILE A 75 9.46 -2.94 18.33
N LEU A 76 8.63 -1.97 17.92
CA LEU A 76 8.98 -1.03 16.87
C LEU A 76 9.89 0.07 17.42
N PRO A 77 11.18 0.14 17.01
CA PRO A 77 12.07 1.20 17.45
C PRO A 77 11.69 2.57 16.90
N ILE A 78 12.07 3.63 17.59
CA ILE A 78 12.01 5.00 17.07
C ILE A 78 12.81 5.07 15.76
N GLY A 79 12.28 5.77 14.76
CA GLY A 79 12.87 5.88 13.44
C GLY A 79 12.55 4.70 12.50
N LYS A 80 11.66 3.79 12.92
CA LYS A 80 11.21 2.66 12.10
C LYS A 80 9.73 2.74 11.77
N ALA A 81 9.36 2.08 10.69
CA ALA A 81 7.99 1.91 10.24
C ALA A 81 7.58 0.44 10.28
N GLN A 82 6.29 0.17 10.42
CA GLN A 82 5.74 -1.18 10.52
C GLN A 82 4.42 -1.26 9.74
N TYR A 83 4.33 -2.23 8.85
CA TYR A 83 3.07 -2.58 8.20
C TYR A 83 2.19 -3.38 9.15
N THR A 84 0.91 -3.05 9.19
CA THR A 84 -0.08 -3.68 10.07
C THR A 84 -1.49 -3.55 9.47
N CYS A 85 -2.49 -4.08 10.15
CA CYS A 85 -3.89 -3.81 9.85
C CYS A 85 -4.69 -3.57 11.14
N PHE A 86 -5.88 -2.98 10.98
CA PHE A 86 -6.91 -2.89 12.00
C PHE A 86 -7.87 -4.08 11.83
N PRO A 87 -7.84 -5.11 12.67
CA PRO A 87 -8.87 -6.13 12.69
C PRO A 87 -10.18 -5.56 13.23
N ASN A 88 -11.31 -5.93 12.63
CA ASN A 88 -12.63 -5.63 13.19
C ASN A 88 -13.07 -6.72 14.20
N GLU A 89 -14.19 -6.51 14.88
CA GLU A 89 -14.68 -7.41 15.92
C GLU A 89 -14.99 -8.83 15.43
N GLU A 90 -15.20 -8.99 14.14
CA GLU A 90 -15.51 -10.28 13.50
C GLU A 90 -14.28 -10.96 12.90
N GLY A 91 -13.11 -10.33 12.99
CA GLY A 91 -11.85 -10.84 12.46
C GLY A 91 -11.55 -10.48 11.00
N GLY A 92 -12.39 -9.62 10.39
CA GLY A 92 -12.08 -8.98 9.10
C GLY A 92 -11.10 -7.81 9.25
N ILE A 93 -10.86 -7.09 8.19
CA ILE A 93 -9.90 -5.97 8.14
C ILE A 93 -10.63 -4.66 7.88
N VAL A 94 -10.51 -3.71 8.81
CA VAL A 94 -11.03 -2.34 8.64
C VAL A 94 -10.18 -1.58 7.62
N ASP A 95 -8.86 -1.63 7.76
CA ASP A 95 -7.87 -1.10 6.84
C ASP A 95 -6.50 -1.72 7.10
N ASP A 96 -5.62 -1.67 6.10
CA ASP A 96 -4.19 -1.88 6.25
C ASP A 96 -3.46 -0.55 6.26
N LEU A 97 -2.39 -0.45 7.03
CA LEU A 97 -1.72 0.82 7.29
C LEU A 97 -0.24 0.64 7.63
N ILE A 98 0.46 1.75 7.65
CA ILE A 98 1.83 1.83 8.16
C ILE A 98 1.83 2.65 9.47
N VAL A 99 2.50 2.13 10.49
CA VAL A 99 2.76 2.81 11.76
C VAL A 99 4.22 3.25 11.79
N TYR A 100 4.45 4.53 11.99
CA TYR A 100 5.78 5.14 12.18
C TYR A 100 6.00 5.44 13.66
N HIS A 101 7.07 4.95 14.25
CA HIS A 101 7.47 5.37 15.61
C HIS A 101 8.34 6.61 15.50
N TYR A 102 7.71 7.77 15.61
CA TYR A 102 8.32 9.07 15.28
C TYR A 102 9.23 9.59 16.42
N GLU A 103 8.72 9.59 17.63
CA GLU A 103 9.40 10.02 18.88
C GLU A 103 8.87 9.17 20.04
N PRO A 104 9.46 9.24 21.24
CA PRO A 104 8.86 8.62 22.42
C PRO A 104 7.38 9.02 22.55
N GLU A 105 6.51 8.06 22.75
CA GLU A 105 5.06 8.26 22.92
C GLU A 105 4.39 9.03 21.75
N LYS A 106 4.97 8.95 20.55
CA LYS A 106 4.42 9.64 19.36
C LYS A 106 4.58 8.78 18.10
N TYR A 107 3.45 8.51 17.49
CA TYR A 107 3.36 7.66 16.31
C TYR A 107 2.58 8.36 15.20
N LEU A 108 2.94 8.08 13.95
CA LEU A 108 2.18 8.50 12.77
C LEU A 108 1.58 7.26 12.12
N LEU A 109 0.26 7.29 11.88
CA LEU A 109 -0.44 6.29 11.11
C LEU A 109 -0.68 6.82 9.71
N VAL A 110 -0.34 6.05 8.69
CA VAL A 110 -0.64 6.37 7.28
C VAL A 110 -1.64 5.35 6.77
N VAL A 111 -2.84 5.83 6.43
CA VAL A 111 -4.01 5.02 6.09
C VAL A 111 -4.46 5.25 4.65
N ASN A 112 -5.25 4.31 4.10
CA ASN A 112 -5.75 4.41 2.74
C ASN A 112 -6.75 5.57 2.57
N ALA A 113 -6.64 6.27 1.46
CA ALA A 113 -7.43 7.47 1.16
C ALA A 113 -8.95 7.24 1.26
N ALA A 114 -9.45 6.15 0.70
CA ALA A 114 -10.87 5.83 0.73
C ALA A 114 -11.41 5.53 2.14
N ASN A 115 -10.52 5.22 3.07
CA ASN A 115 -10.85 4.79 4.42
C ASN A 115 -10.59 5.86 5.50
N ILE A 116 -10.14 7.06 5.15
CA ILE A 116 -9.78 8.11 6.13
C ILE A 116 -10.87 8.32 7.17
N ASP A 117 -12.10 8.58 6.73
CA ASP A 117 -13.21 8.84 7.65
C ASP A 117 -13.61 7.59 8.45
N LYS A 118 -13.60 6.42 7.81
CA LYS A 118 -13.86 5.13 8.46
C LYS A 118 -12.82 4.82 9.52
N ASP A 119 -11.54 4.96 9.19
CA ASP A 119 -10.43 4.68 10.10
C ASP A 119 -10.39 5.67 11.26
N TRP A 120 -10.67 6.95 10.99
CA TRP A 120 -10.78 7.95 12.04
C TRP A 120 -11.90 7.65 13.03
N ALA A 121 -13.08 7.28 12.53
CA ALA A 121 -14.20 6.85 13.36
C ALA A 121 -13.87 5.58 14.15
N TRP A 122 -13.17 4.62 13.53
CA TRP A 122 -12.69 3.41 14.17
C TRP A 122 -11.73 3.71 15.32
N CYS A 123 -10.69 4.50 15.06
CA CYS A 123 -9.70 4.89 16.07
C CYS A 123 -10.35 5.64 17.23
N THR A 124 -11.24 6.59 16.96
CA THR A 124 -11.88 7.39 18.01
C THR A 124 -12.83 6.56 18.86
N SER A 125 -13.61 5.68 18.25
CA SER A 125 -14.56 4.82 18.99
C SER A 125 -13.86 3.71 19.80
N HIS A 126 -12.66 3.28 19.41
CA HIS A 126 -11.89 2.24 20.09
C HIS A 126 -10.81 2.79 21.03
N ASN A 127 -10.70 4.10 21.14
CA ASN A 127 -9.76 4.74 22.06
C ASN A 127 -10.26 4.73 23.50
N THR A 128 -10.25 3.57 24.12
CA THR A 128 -10.71 3.37 25.51
C THR A 128 -9.68 3.75 26.56
N VAL A 129 -8.42 3.91 26.15
CA VAL A 129 -7.29 4.20 27.06
C VAL A 129 -6.93 5.68 27.13
N GLY A 130 -7.59 6.52 26.32
CA GLY A 130 -7.36 7.97 26.34
C GLY A 130 -6.04 8.40 25.70
N ALA A 131 -5.61 7.75 24.61
CA ALA A 131 -4.53 8.26 23.79
C ALA A 131 -4.95 9.58 23.10
N GLU A 132 -4.01 10.46 22.87
CA GLU A 132 -4.26 11.69 22.10
C GLU A 132 -4.23 11.38 20.63
N LEU A 133 -5.36 11.60 19.94
CA LEU A 133 -5.51 11.35 18.49
C LEU A 133 -5.69 12.68 17.75
N GLU A 134 -4.97 12.81 16.63
CA GLU A 134 -5.05 14.01 15.78
C GLU A 134 -5.09 13.61 14.30
N ASN A 135 -6.15 13.97 13.59
CA ASN A 135 -6.23 13.77 12.14
C ASN A 135 -5.55 14.95 11.43
N SER A 136 -4.39 14.68 10.85
CA SER A 136 -3.57 15.65 10.12
C SER A 136 -3.62 15.47 8.60
N SER A 137 -4.54 14.67 8.08
CA SER A 137 -4.63 14.34 6.66
C SER A 137 -4.67 15.57 5.73
N ASP A 138 -5.38 16.62 6.14
CA ASP A 138 -5.48 17.85 5.35
C ASP A 138 -4.27 18.81 5.56
N ARG A 139 -3.37 18.50 6.47
CA ARG A 139 -2.19 19.32 6.82
C ARG A 139 -0.87 18.66 6.45
N MET A 140 -0.92 17.52 5.78
CA MET A 140 0.25 16.81 5.28
C MET A 140 0.09 16.55 3.78
N ALA A 141 1.18 16.67 3.05
CA ALA A 141 1.30 16.24 1.67
C ALA A 141 2.31 15.10 1.59
N GLN A 142 2.15 14.24 0.62
CA GLN A 142 3.01 13.08 0.44
C GLN A 142 3.36 12.87 -1.03
N LEU A 143 4.65 12.73 -1.32
CA LEU A 143 5.16 12.28 -2.61
C LEU A 143 5.93 10.98 -2.44
N ALA A 144 5.73 10.04 -3.35
CA ALA A 144 6.53 8.83 -3.45
C ALA A 144 7.47 8.96 -4.66
N ILE A 145 8.77 8.93 -4.41
CA ILE A 145 9.80 8.98 -5.44
C ILE A 145 10.45 7.60 -5.50
N GLN A 146 10.17 6.89 -6.57
CA GLN A 146 10.42 5.45 -6.67
C GLN A 146 11.24 5.10 -7.90
N GLY A 147 12.07 4.09 -7.74
CA GLY A 147 12.93 3.56 -8.80
C GLY A 147 14.39 3.43 -8.36
N PRO A 148 15.21 2.69 -9.12
CA PRO A 148 16.61 2.44 -8.76
C PRO A 148 17.47 3.72 -8.71
N LYS A 149 17.06 4.80 -9.36
CA LYS A 149 17.76 6.09 -9.36
C LYS A 149 17.20 7.10 -8.35
N ALA A 150 16.14 6.75 -7.61
CA ALA A 150 15.45 7.68 -6.71
C ALA A 150 16.38 8.20 -5.61
N THR A 151 17.11 7.32 -4.93
CA THR A 151 18.02 7.71 -3.84
C THR A 151 19.08 8.68 -4.31
N GLU A 152 19.68 8.44 -5.47
CA GLU A 152 20.70 9.33 -6.06
C GLU A 152 20.14 10.74 -6.35
N VAL A 153 18.95 10.80 -6.95
CA VAL A 153 18.30 12.08 -7.24
C VAL A 153 17.98 12.85 -5.96
N LEU A 154 17.35 12.18 -5.00
CA LEU A 154 16.94 12.81 -3.74
C LEU A 154 18.11 13.25 -2.87
N GLN A 155 19.24 12.53 -2.91
CA GLN A 155 20.42 12.88 -2.13
C GLN A 155 20.99 14.26 -2.47
N ARG A 156 20.73 14.76 -3.68
CA ARG A 156 21.13 16.10 -4.10
C ARG A 156 20.38 17.22 -3.39
N LEU A 157 19.28 16.91 -2.73
CA LEU A 157 18.32 17.86 -2.15
C LEU A 157 18.29 17.86 -0.62
N THR A 158 19.08 17.01 0.02
CA THR A 158 19.06 16.89 1.49
C THR A 158 20.48 16.63 2.05
N PRO A 159 20.82 17.20 3.22
CA PRO A 159 22.03 16.83 3.94
C PRO A 159 21.93 15.47 4.66
N VAL A 160 20.73 14.91 4.77
CA VAL A 160 20.52 13.58 5.39
C VAL A 160 21.12 12.50 4.50
N ASN A 161 21.94 11.62 5.04
CA ASN A 161 22.49 10.50 4.27
C ASN A 161 21.41 9.43 4.05
N LEU A 162 20.77 9.45 2.87
CA LEU A 162 19.66 8.56 2.53
C LEU A 162 20.11 7.10 2.43
N SER A 163 21.36 6.84 2.07
CA SER A 163 21.88 5.47 1.97
C SER A 163 22.02 4.76 3.32
N GLU A 164 22.02 5.51 4.41
CA GLU A 164 22.05 4.98 5.78
C GLU A 164 20.66 4.69 6.37
N ILE A 165 19.59 5.05 5.66
CA ILE A 165 18.21 4.77 6.08
C ILE A 165 17.80 3.40 5.55
N PRO A 166 17.71 2.35 6.39
CA PRO A 166 17.32 1.01 5.95
C PRO A 166 15.86 0.98 5.46
N TYR A 167 15.52 -0.05 4.72
CA TYR A 167 14.13 -0.29 4.32
C TYR A 167 13.21 -0.38 5.55
N TYR A 168 12.05 0.28 5.49
CA TYR A 168 11.12 0.49 6.61
C TYR A 168 11.73 1.26 7.79
N ALA A 169 12.64 2.19 7.48
CA ALA A 169 13.10 3.21 8.40
C ALA A 169 12.92 4.59 7.78
N PHE A 170 13.01 5.61 8.61
CA PHE A 170 12.89 7.00 8.20
C PHE A 170 13.79 7.92 9.02
N ALA A 171 14.06 9.09 8.47
CA ALA A 171 14.66 10.21 9.19
C ALA A 171 13.82 11.47 9.00
N VAL A 172 13.97 12.43 9.86
CA VAL A 172 13.37 13.76 9.73
C VAL A 172 14.47 14.77 9.53
N GLY A 173 14.36 15.59 8.50
CA GLY A 173 15.41 16.55 8.19
C GLY A 173 14.97 17.59 7.18
N GLU A 174 15.93 18.41 6.77
CA GLU A 174 15.75 19.38 5.70
C GLU A 174 15.76 18.68 4.34
N PHE A 175 14.82 19.06 3.48
CA PHE A 175 14.76 18.62 2.09
C PHE A 175 14.41 19.81 1.19
N ALA A 176 15.22 20.07 0.16
CA ALA A 176 15.04 21.19 -0.76
C ALA A 176 14.92 22.55 -0.03
N GLY A 177 15.60 22.73 1.10
CA GLY A 177 15.51 23.94 1.92
C GLY A 177 14.20 24.05 2.74
N CYS A 178 13.40 22.99 2.82
CA CYS A 178 12.20 22.91 3.66
C CYS A 178 12.50 22.06 4.91
N PRO A 179 12.21 22.55 6.11
CA PRO A 179 12.51 21.83 7.35
C PRO A 179 11.45 20.74 7.65
N ASN A 180 11.80 19.83 8.56
CA ASN A 180 10.88 18.85 9.14
C ASN A 180 10.22 17.90 8.11
N VAL A 181 10.91 17.61 7.02
CA VAL A 181 10.44 16.61 6.05
C VAL A 181 10.75 15.21 6.58
N ILE A 182 9.76 14.34 6.55
CA ILE A 182 9.95 12.90 6.83
C ILE A 182 10.47 12.25 5.55
N LEU A 183 11.64 11.63 5.64
CA LEU A 183 12.32 10.91 4.55
C LEU A 183 12.23 9.42 4.86
N SER A 184 11.26 8.73 4.27
CA SER A 184 10.94 7.33 4.59
C SER A 184 11.38 6.39 3.47
N ASN A 185 12.22 5.41 3.81
CA ASN A 185 12.60 4.34 2.89
C ASN A 185 11.50 3.28 2.84
N THR A 186 10.38 3.67 2.27
CA THR A 186 9.17 2.88 2.06
C THR A 186 8.66 3.12 0.64
N GLY A 187 7.73 2.29 0.19
CA GLY A 187 7.08 2.43 -1.11
C GLY A 187 6.15 1.27 -1.42
N TYR A 188 5.47 1.40 -2.54
CA TYR A 188 4.44 0.45 -2.99
C TYR A 188 4.73 -0.09 -4.40
N THR A 189 6.00 -0.05 -4.81
CA THR A 189 6.43 -0.38 -6.17
C THR A 189 7.40 -1.56 -6.27
N GLY A 190 8.08 -1.88 -5.17
CA GLY A 190 9.16 -2.87 -5.15
C GLY A 190 10.41 -2.44 -5.95
N ALA A 191 10.46 -1.19 -6.39
CA ALA A 191 11.58 -0.65 -7.18
C ALA A 191 12.60 0.13 -6.34
N GLY A 192 12.36 0.25 -5.04
CA GLY A 192 13.13 1.10 -4.13
C GLY A 192 12.74 2.58 -4.23
N GLY A 193 13.28 3.38 -3.37
CA GLY A 193 13.02 4.81 -3.29
C GLY A 193 12.51 5.26 -1.93
N PHE A 194 11.92 6.44 -1.90
CA PHE A 194 11.49 7.09 -0.68
C PHE A 194 10.06 7.62 -0.82
N GLU A 195 9.40 7.75 0.32
CA GLU A 195 8.19 8.53 0.49
C GLU A 195 8.52 9.73 1.36
N LEU A 196 8.11 10.92 0.91
CA LEU A 196 8.36 12.18 1.59
C LEU A 196 7.03 12.70 2.14
N TYR A 197 7.03 13.10 3.42
CA TYR A 197 5.90 13.76 4.07
C TYR A 197 6.31 15.16 4.47
N PHE A 198 5.51 16.15 4.15
CA PHE A 198 5.83 17.56 4.35
C PHE A 198 4.56 18.41 4.45
N TYR A 199 4.71 19.68 4.80
CA TYR A 199 3.58 20.61 4.84
C TYR A 199 3.13 20.98 3.41
N PRO A 200 1.81 21.05 3.13
CA PRO A 200 1.30 21.34 1.79
C PRO A 200 1.85 22.62 1.16
N GLU A 201 2.13 23.65 1.97
CA GLU A 201 2.72 24.91 1.53
C GLU A 201 4.12 24.77 0.94
N ASP A 202 4.87 23.75 1.32
CA ASP A 202 6.20 23.46 0.78
C ASP A 202 6.12 22.63 -0.52
N GLY A 203 4.94 22.14 -0.87
CA GLY A 203 4.73 21.18 -1.94
C GLY A 203 5.25 21.63 -3.29
N GLN A 204 4.98 22.88 -3.69
CA GLN A 204 5.41 23.39 -5.00
C GLN A 204 6.93 23.45 -5.09
N LYS A 205 7.58 23.94 -4.03
CA LYS A 205 9.05 24.02 -3.97
C LYS A 205 9.70 22.65 -4.02
N ILE A 206 9.15 21.69 -3.25
CA ILE A 206 9.66 20.31 -3.20
C ILE A 206 9.48 19.62 -4.54
N TRP A 207 8.30 19.73 -5.17
CA TRP A 207 8.03 19.17 -6.49
C TRP A 207 9.02 19.69 -7.54
N ASP A 208 9.15 21.00 -7.64
CA ASP A 208 10.02 21.62 -8.65
C ASP A 208 11.49 21.23 -8.45
N ALA A 209 11.97 21.19 -7.19
CA ALA A 209 13.33 20.78 -6.86
C ALA A 209 13.60 19.31 -7.25
N ILE A 210 12.63 18.39 -7.00
CA ILE A 210 12.77 16.98 -7.36
C ILE A 210 12.86 16.82 -8.88
N PHE A 211 12.01 17.48 -9.65
CA PHE A 211 12.02 17.39 -11.11
C PHE A 211 13.26 18.03 -11.73
N GLU A 212 13.74 19.15 -11.18
CA GLU A 212 15.01 19.75 -11.60
C GLU A 212 16.20 18.82 -11.32
N ALA A 213 16.28 18.28 -10.10
CA ALA A 213 17.36 17.37 -9.71
C ALA A 213 17.35 16.05 -10.50
N GLY A 214 16.16 15.55 -10.86
CA GLY A 214 15.98 14.28 -11.56
C GLY A 214 15.98 14.39 -13.10
N ALA A 215 16.05 15.61 -13.65
CA ALA A 215 16.02 15.82 -15.10
C ALA A 215 17.11 15.03 -15.86
N PRO A 216 18.37 14.97 -15.40
CA PRO A 216 19.41 14.19 -16.06
C PRO A 216 19.11 12.68 -16.11
N GLU A 217 18.37 12.16 -15.15
CA GLU A 217 17.96 10.75 -15.06
C GLU A 217 16.64 10.44 -15.78
N GLY A 218 16.03 11.45 -16.41
CA GLY A 218 14.77 11.28 -17.12
C GLY A 218 13.58 11.05 -16.21
N ILE A 219 13.56 11.69 -15.04
CA ILE A 219 12.45 11.60 -14.07
C ILE A 219 11.10 11.94 -14.70
N LYS A 220 10.08 11.19 -14.38
CA LYS A 220 8.72 11.42 -14.90
C LYS A 220 7.69 11.45 -13.77
N PRO A 221 6.60 12.21 -13.94
CA PRO A 221 5.42 12.08 -13.11
C PRO A 221 4.71 10.75 -13.45
N ILE A 222 4.19 10.08 -12.42
CA ILE A 222 3.61 8.75 -12.53
C ILE A 222 2.19 8.76 -11.97
N GLY A 223 1.25 8.22 -12.72
CA GLY A 223 -0.15 8.16 -12.33
C GLY A 223 -0.53 6.91 -11.54
N LEU A 224 -1.78 6.88 -11.07
CA LEU A 224 -2.31 5.78 -10.27
C LEU A 224 -2.45 4.48 -11.06
N GLY A 225 -2.56 4.55 -12.38
CA GLY A 225 -2.58 3.35 -13.23
C GLY A 225 -1.30 2.53 -13.13
N ALA A 226 -0.14 3.18 -13.23
CA ALA A 226 1.14 2.51 -13.04
C ALA A 226 1.38 2.11 -11.58
N ARG A 227 0.88 2.89 -10.60
CA ARG A 227 0.90 2.50 -9.19
C ARG A 227 0.23 1.13 -8.99
N ASP A 228 -0.92 0.90 -9.60
CA ASP A 228 -1.64 -0.37 -9.50
C ASP A 228 -0.90 -1.53 -10.19
N THR A 229 -0.36 -1.33 -11.38
CA THR A 229 0.39 -2.38 -12.06
C THR A 229 1.69 -2.74 -11.33
N LEU A 230 2.39 -1.76 -10.77
CA LEU A 230 3.62 -1.96 -9.99
C LEU A 230 3.37 -2.74 -8.71
N ARG A 231 2.37 -2.33 -7.89
CA ARG A 231 2.04 -3.01 -6.65
C ARG A 231 1.59 -4.45 -6.91
N LEU A 232 0.81 -4.67 -7.97
CA LEU A 232 0.31 -6.01 -8.29
C LEU A 232 1.43 -6.95 -8.73
N GLU A 233 2.41 -6.47 -9.50
CA GLU A 233 3.59 -7.26 -9.84
C GLU A 233 4.39 -7.70 -8.61
N MET A 234 4.30 -6.95 -7.51
CA MET A 234 4.90 -7.32 -6.23
C MET A 234 4.00 -8.20 -5.35
N GLY A 235 2.74 -8.37 -5.74
CA GLY A 235 1.75 -9.08 -4.93
C GLY A 235 1.30 -8.30 -3.70
N PHE A 236 1.43 -6.97 -3.71
CA PHE A 236 0.96 -6.12 -2.62
C PHE A 236 -0.55 -5.96 -2.68
N CYS A 237 -1.21 -6.13 -1.54
CA CYS A 237 -2.65 -5.97 -1.43
C CYS A 237 -3.10 -4.52 -1.64
N LEU A 238 -4.29 -4.37 -2.21
CA LEU A 238 -5.03 -3.12 -2.25
C LEU A 238 -6.34 -3.31 -1.47
N TYR A 239 -6.55 -2.47 -0.43
CA TYR A 239 -7.80 -2.49 0.31
C TYR A 239 -8.98 -2.10 -0.59
N GLY A 240 -10.10 -2.78 -0.42
CA GLY A 240 -11.25 -2.68 -1.30
C GLY A 240 -11.23 -3.67 -2.47
N ASN A 241 -10.06 -4.20 -2.81
CA ASN A 241 -9.88 -5.28 -3.77
C ASN A 241 -9.50 -6.60 -3.06
N ASP A 242 -8.30 -6.64 -2.50
CA ASP A 242 -7.70 -7.86 -1.93
C ASP A 242 -7.97 -8.01 -0.43
N LEU A 243 -8.28 -6.92 0.24
CA LEU A 243 -8.62 -6.83 1.65
C LEU A 243 -9.97 -6.15 1.82
N SER A 244 -10.75 -6.61 2.80
CA SER A 244 -12.07 -6.05 3.12
C SER A 244 -12.49 -6.38 4.56
N ASP A 245 -13.64 -5.86 4.96
CA ASP A 245 -14.27 -6.14 6.26
C ASP A 245 -14.58 -7.63 6.47
N THR A 246 -14.66 -8.41 5.39
CA THR A 246 -15.04 -9.84 5.43
C THR A 246 -13.87 -10.78 5.13
N THR A 247 -12.65 -10.26 4.97
CA THR A 247 -11.43 -11.05 4.78
C THR A 247 -10.54 -10.93 6.00
N SER A 248 -10.09 -12.07 6.56
CA SER A 248 -9.18 -12.04 7.70
C SER A 248 -7.74 -11.84 7.25
N PRO A 249 -6.86 -11.29 8.12
CA PRO A 249 -5.45 -11.19 7.82
C PRO A 249 -4.80 -12.56 7.54
N LEU A 250 -5.27 -13.64 8.15
CA LEU A 250 -4.74 -14.98 7.89
C LEU A 250 -5.12 -15.50 6.51
N GLU A 251 -6.35 -15.27 6.08
CA GLU A 251 -6.80 -15.59 4.71
C GLU A 251 -6.06 -14.78 3.64
N ALA A 252 -5.74 -13.54 3.96
CA ALA A 252 -5.03 -12.62 3.05
C ALA A 252 -3.50 -12.89 2.96
N GLY A 253 -2.99 -13.88 3.69
CA GLY A 253 -1.55 -14.15 3.75
C GLY A 253 -0.77 -13.16 4.63
N LEU A 254 -1.46 -12.39 5.46
CA LEU A 254 -0.90 -11.39 6.38
C LEU A 254 -0.66 -11.94 7.79
N GLY A 255 -0.52 -13.25 7.94
CA GLY A 255 -0.19 -13.88 9.23
C GLY A 255 1.13 -13.38 9.82
N TRP A 256 2.06 -12.94 9.00
CA TRP A 256 3.34 -12.40 9.44
C TRP A 256 3.24 -11.04 10.17
N ILE A 257 2.14 -10.30 9.99
CA ILE A 257 1.81 -9.06 10.72
C ILE A 257 0.72 -9.27 11.77
N THR A 258 0.32 -10.50 12.04
CA THR A 258 -0.71 -10.83 13.04
C THR A 258 -0.05 -11.55 14.20
N LYS A 259 0.23 -10.83 15.27
CA LYS A 259 1.11 -11.27 16.36
C LYS A 259 0.33 -11.69 17.59
N PHE A 260 0.38 -12.98 17.91
CA PHE A 260 -0.24 -13.58 19.09
C PHE A 260 0.75 -13.71 20.24
N VAL A 261 1.44 -12.60 20.57
CA VAL A 261 2.41 -12.57 21.67
C VAL A 261 1.74 -12.30 23.00
N GLU A 262 2.42 -12.65 24.10
CA GLU A 262 1.94 -12.41 25.44
C GLU A 262 1.72 -10.90 25.70
N GLY A 263 0.65 -10.56 26.39
CA GLY A 263 0.29 -9.18 26.73
C GLY A 263 -0.30 -8.34 25.61
N LYS A 264 -0.35 -8.85 24.37
CA LYS A 264 -0.95 -8.13 23.25
C LYS A 264 -2.40 -8.58 23.02
N ASN A 265 -3.33 -7.83 23.58
CA ASN A 265 -4.78 -8.07 23.43
C ASN A 265 -5.36 -7.09 22.40
N PHE A 266 -5.38 -7.51 21.14
CA PHE A 266 -5.95 -6.70 20.07
C PHE A 266 -7.35 -7.17 19.67
N THR A 267 -8.09 -6.31 19.02
CA THR A 267 -9.43 -6.57 18.53
C THR A 267 -9.49 -7.87 17.75
N ALA A 268 -10.44 -8.76 18.08
CA ALA A 268 -10.64 -10.07 17.47
C ALA A 268 -9.49 -11.08 17.65
N ARG A 269 -8.53 -10.85 18.54
CA ARG A 269 -7.44 -11.80 18.78
C ARG A 269 -7.93 -13.23 18.96
N ALA A 270 -8.90 -13.46 19.82
CA ALA A 270 -9.42 -14.82 20.11
C ALA A 270 -10.00 -15.50 18.85
N ILE A 271 -10.71 -14.74 18.00
CA ILE A 271 -11.27 -15.23 16.74
C ILE A 271 -10.15 -15.64 15.78
N LEU A 272 -9.11 -14.80 15.65
CA LEU A 272 -7.99 -15.05 14.75
C LEU A 272 -7.07 -16.17 15.25
N GLU A 273 -6.87 -16.30 16.58
CA GLU A 273 -6.16 -17.46 17.16
C GLU A 273 -6.89 -18.77 16.90
N LYS A 274 -8.21 -18.77 17.04
CA LYS A 274 -9.05 -19.93 16.71
C LYS A 274 -8.93 -20.28 15.23
N GLN A 275 -9.04 -19.30 14.33
CA GLN A 275 -8.86 -19.50 12.88
C GLN A 275 -7.47 -20.06 12.54
N LYS A 276 -6.43 -19.59 13.23
CA LYS A 276 -5.07 -20.12 13.06
C LYS A 276 -4.96 -21.58 13.49
N ALA A 277 -5.59 -21.95 14.59
CA ALA A 277 -5.57 -23.31 15.12
C ALA A 277 -6.37 -24.29 14.25
N GLU A 278 -7.56 -23.89 13.81
CA GLU A 278 -8.45 -24.72 12.97
C GLU A 278 -8.06 -24.72 11.49
N GLY A 279 -7.30 -23.73 11.06
CA GLY A 279 -6.92 -23.47 9.67
C GLY A 279 -7.94 -22.64 8.91
N ILE A 280 -7.46 -21.98 7.86
CA ILE A 280 -8.29 -21.17 6.95
C ILE A 280 -9.00 -22.07 5.93
N THR A 281 -10.19 -21.66 5.49
CA THR A 281 -10.98 -22.39 4.48
C THR A 281 -10.74 -21.88 3.05
N ARG A 282 -10.26 -20.63 2.92
CA ARG A 282 -9.89 -19.98 1.68
C ARG A 282 -8.62 -19.17 1.89
N LYS A 283 -7.93 -18.84 0.80
CA LYS A 283 -6.71 -18.03 0.87
C LYS A 283 -6.56 -17.16 -0.37
N LEU A 284 -6.03 -15.97 -0.19
CA LEU A 284 -5.56 -15.10 -1.27
C LEU A 284 -4.32 -15.74 -1.90
N VAL A 285 -4.39 -16.02 -3.20
CA VAL A 285 -3.28 -16.55 -3.99
C VAL A 285 -2.94 -15.60 -5.14
N ALA A 286 -1.68 -15.66 -5.56
CA ALA A 286 -1.23 -15.05 -6.80
C ALA A 286 -1.33 -16.09 -7.92
N PHE A 287 -1.68 -15.66 -9.13
CA PHE A 287 -1.75 -16.53 -10.30
C PHE A 287 -1.34 -15.80 -11.57
N GLU A 288 -0.88 -16.56 -12.55
CA GLU A 288 -0.57 -16.07 -13.89
C GLU A 288 -1.42 -16.78 -14.96
N MET A 289 -1.74 -16.06 -16.02
CA MET A 289 -2.46 -16.62 -17.16
C MET A 289 -1.58 -17.65 -17.87
N VAL A 290 -2.14 -18.82 -18.13
CA VAL A 290 -1.61 -19.81 -19.08
C VAL A 290 -2.21 -19.55 -20.45
N ASP A 291 -3.53 -19.42 -20.52
CA ASP A 291 -4.21 -18.99 -21.72
C ASP A 291 -4.11 -17.46 -21.89
N ARG A 292 -4.24 -16.99 -23.13
CA ARG A 292 -4.22 -15.55 -23.42
C ARG A 292 -5.45 -14.86 -22.84
N GLY A 293 -5.23 -13.90 -21.95
CA GLY A 293 -6.29 -13.12 -21.34
C GLY A 293 -5.77 -12.16 -20.27
N ILE A 294 -6.65 -11.31 -19.76
CA ILE A 294 -6.35 -10.37 -18.68
C ILE A 294 -7.35 -10.61 -17.55
N PRO A 295 -6.89 -11.01 -16.36
CA PRO A 295 -7.76 -11.13 -15.20
C PRO A 295 -8.35 -9.77 -14.81
N ARG A 296 -9.59 -9.77 -14.33
CA ARG A 296 -10.25 -8.55 -13.83
C ARG A 296 -10.94 -8.83 -12.50
N HIS A 297 -11.00 -7.83 -11.67
CA HIS A 297 -11.75 -7.87 -10.42
C HIS A 297 -13.17 -8.37 -10.64
N GLY A 298 -13.63 -9.29 -9.80
CA GLY A 298 -14.97 -9.87 -9.85
C GLY A 298 -15.14 -11.05 -10.80
N TYR A 299 -14.15 -11.40 -11.61
CA TYR A 299 -14.21 -12.63 -12.40
C TYR A 299 -14.19 -13.85 -11.48
N LYS A 300 -15.02 -14.84 -11.79
CA LYS A 300 -15.08 -16.08 -10.99
C LYS A 300 -13.89 -16.97 -11.30
N LEU A 301 -13.33 -17.55 -10.26
CA LEU A 301 -12.37 -18.62 -10.35
C LEU A 301 -13.13 -19.95 -10.23
N VAL A 302 -12.87 -20.85 -11.14
CA VAL A 302 -13.56 -22.14 -11.24
C VAL A 302 -12.56 -23.29 -11.39
N ASN A 303 -12.99 -24.49 -10.98
CA ASN A 303 -12.21 -25.71 -11.21
C ASN A 303 -12.38 -26.25 -12.65
N ALA A 304 -11.79 -27.40 -12.94
CA ALA A 304 -11.87 -28.02 -14.28
C ALA A 304 -13.32 -28.37 -14.68
N GLU A 305 -14.15 -28.72 -13.70
CA GLU A 305 -15.56 -29.05 -13.87
C GLU A 305 -16.44 -27.81 -14.09
N GLY A 306 -15.92 -26.62 -13.82
CA GLY A 306 -16.64 -25.34 -13.91
C GLY A 306 -17.35 -24.91 -12.65
N GLU A 307 -17.07 -25.58 -11.53
CA GLU A 307 -17.61 -25.21 -10.22
C GLU A 307 -16.86 -23.98 -9.68
N GLU A 308 -17.60 -23.03 -9.10
CA GLU A 308 -17.01 -21.82 -8.50
C GLU A 308 -16.17 -22.20 -7.26
N ILE A 309 -14.91 -21.79 -7.26
CA ILE A 309 -13.96 -22.03 -6.16
C ILE A 309 -13.42 -20.74 -5.56
N GLY A 310 -13.76 -19.59 -6.14
CA GLY A 310 -13.30 -18.28 -5.67
C GLY A 310 -13.56 -17.15 -6.63
N GLU A 311 -12.87 -16.04 -6.39
CA GLU A 311 -13.04 -14.81 -7.16
C GLU A 311 -11.70 -14.06 -7.31
N VAL A 312 -11.51 -13.46 -8.47
CA VAL A 312 -10.39 -12.55 -8.76
C VAL A 312 -10.61 -11.23 -8.02
N THR A 313 -9.64 -10.81 -7.21
CA THR A 313 -9.68 -9.53 -6.50
C THR A 313 -8.90 -8.43 -7.20
N SER A 314 -7.78 -8.77 -7.82
CA SER A 314 -6.96 -7.85 -8.62
C SER A 314 -6.42 -8.55 -9.85
N GLY A 315 -6.33 -7.83 -10.97
CA GLY A 315 -5.78 -8.40 -12.20
C GLY A 315 -5.37 -7.33 -13.19
N THR A 316 -4.31 -7.61 -13.93
CA THR A 316 -3.80 -6.73 -14.99
C THR A 316 -2.97 -7.50 -16.01
N MET A 317 -2.66 -6.85 -17.13
CA MET A 317 -1.56 -7.25 -18.00
C MET A 317 -0.26 -6.74 -17.36
N SER A 318 0.65 -7.64 -16.98
CA SER A 318 1.96 -7.24 -16.42
C SER A 318 2.79 -6.50 -17.48
N PRO A 319 3.15 -5.24 -17.28
CA PRO A 319 4.00 -4.53 -18.23
C PRO A 319 5.39 -5.15 -18.39
N THR A 320 5.95 -5.69 -17.30
CA THR A 320 7.28 -6.30 -17.30
C THR A 320 7.26 -7.69 -17.96
N ARG A 321 6.28 -8.53 -17.64
CA ARG A 321 6.22 -9.92 -18.09
C ARG A 321 5.39 -10.14 -19.35
N LYS A 322 4.56 -9.18 -19.72
CA LYS A 322 3.66 -9.22 -20.90
C LYS A 322 2.69 -10.41 -20.90
N ILE A 323 2.28 -10.82 -19.71
CA ILE A 323 1.24 -11.83 -19.46
C ILE A 323 0.21 -11.29 -18.46
N GLY A 324 -0.98 -11.83 -18.48
CA GLY A 324 -2.00 -11.54 -17.46
C GLY A 324 -1.55 -12.11 -16.11
N ILE A 325 -1.65 -11.29 -15.07
CA ILE A 325 -1.38 -11.67 -13.68
C ILE A 325 -2.52 -11.23 -12.79
N GLY A 326 -2.71 -11.90 -11.67
CA GLY A 326 -3.77 -11.52 -10.74
C GLY A 326 -3.60 -12.11 -9.36
N MET A 327 -4.46 -11.66 -8.48
CA MET A 327 -4.69 -12.24 -7.16
C MET A 327 -6.17 -12.56 -6.99
N GLY A 328 -6.47 -13.52 -6.15
CA GLY A 328 -7.85 -13.89 -5.85
C GLY A 328 -7.93 -14.86 -4.67
N TYR A 329 -9.08 -14.86 -4.02
CA TYR A 329 -9.37 -15.87 -3.00
C TYR A 329 -9.84 -17.15 -3.65
N VAL A 330 -9.26 -18.27 -3.23
CA VAL A 330 -9.69 -19.61 -3.64
C VAL A 330 -9.86 -20.51 -2.42
N ALA A 331 -10.73 -21.50 -2.54
CA ALA A 331 -10.88 -22.55 -1.55
C ALA A 331 -9.53 -23.23 -1.27
N LYS A 332 -9.29 -23.61 -0.03
CA LYS A 332 -8.01 -24.14 0.45
C LYS A 332 -7.43 -25.28 -0.40
N ALA A 333 -8.29 -26.13 -0.95
CA ALA A 333 -7.87 -27.24 -1.81
C ALA A 333 -7.12 -26.82 -3.09
N TYR A 334 -7.23 -25.55 -3.51
CA TYR A 334 -6.67 -25.02 -4.75
C TYR A 334 -5.52 -24.02 -4.53
N THR A 335 -4.97 -23.94 -3.33
CA THR A 335 -3.97 -22.92 -2.96
C THR A 335 -2.53 -23.31 -3.18
N ALA A 336 -2.25 -24.57 -3.50
CA ALA A 336 -0.89 -25.06 -3.71
C ALA A 336 -0.26 -24.41 -4.96
N LEU A 337 1.06 -24.16 -4.90
CA LEU A 337 1.80 -23.69 -6.06
C LEU A 337 1.66 -24.67 -7.23
N ASP A 338 1.66 -24.12 -8.44
CA ASP A 338 1.51 -24.84 -9.71
C ASP A 338 0.11 -25.48 -9.93
N THR A 339 -0.85 -25.27 -9.01
CA THR A 339 -2.22 -25.71 -9.23
C THR A 339 -2.83 -24.96 -10.43
N GLU A 340 -3.37 -25.72 -11.37
CA GLU A 340 -4.11 -25.20 -12.52
C GLU A 340 -5.59 -25.00 -12.11
N ILE A 341 -6.07 -23.79 -12.26
CA ILE A 341 -7.47 -23.40 -12.09
C ILE A 341 -7.89 -22.54 -13.31
N PHE A 342 -9.11 -22.08 -13.33
CA PHE A 342 -9.63 -21.34 -14.49
C PHE A 342 -10.31 -20.05 -14.05
N ILE A 343 -10.26 -19.03 -14.92
CA ILE A 343 -11.10 -17.84 -14.82
C ILE A 343 -12.28 -18.02 -15.77
N ASP A 344 -13.48 -17.81 -15.25
CA ASP A 344 -14.67 -17.73 -16.11
C ASP A 344 -14.79 -16.32 -16.71
N VAL A 345 -14.61 -16.23 -18.00
CA VAL A 345 -14.82 -14.99 -18.75
C VAL A 345 -16.00 -15.19 -19.70
N ARG A 346 -17.19 -14.81 -19.23
CA ARG A 346 -18.44 -14.92 -20.01
C ARG A 346 -18.71 -16.35 -20.52
N GLY A 347 -18.54 -17.34 -19.66
CA GLY A 347 -18.73 -18.75 -19.99
C GLY A 347 -17.54 -19.44 -20.67
N ARG A 348 -16.44 -18.71 -20.88
CA ARG A 348 -15.17 -19.30 -21.38
C ARG A 348 -14.22 -19.50 -20.19
N LYS A 349 -13.77 -20.72 -20.00
CA LYS A 349 -12.74 -21.05 -19.00
C LYS A 349 -11.37 -20.77 -19.58
N LEU A 350 -10.65 -19.80 -19.01
CA LEU A 350 -9.26 -19.50 -19.33
C LEU A 350 -8.36 -20.05 -18.22
N LYS A 351 -7.41 -20.87 -18.61
CA LYS A 351 -6.49 -21.51 -17.68
C LYS A 351 -5.55 -20.51 -17.04
N VAL A 352 -5.39 -20.62 -15.74
CA VAL A 352 -4.40 -19.90 -14.93
C VAL A 352 -3.66 -20.88 -14.02
N LYS A 353 -2.50 -20.48 -13.55
CA LYS A 353 -1.67 -21.27 -12.65
C LYS A 353 -1.35 -20.47 -11.38
N VAL A 354 -1.55 -21.08 -10.23
CA VAL A 354 -1.17 -20.50 -8.94
C VAL A 354 0.35 -20.39 -8.85
N VAL A 355 0.85 -19.20 -8.53
CA VAL A 355 2.28 -18.92 -8.44
C VAL A 355 2.61 -18.21 -7.13
N LYS A 356 3.91 -18.11 -6.82
CA LYS A 356 4.40 -17.32 -5.69
C LYS A 356 4.67 -15.88 -6.14
N ALA A 357 4.10 -14.90 -5.43
CA ALA A 357 4.52 -13.51 -5.59
C ALA A 357 5.92 -13.29 -4.95
N PRO A 358 6.70 -12.29 -5.41
CA PRO A 358 6.37 -11.35 -6.47
C PRO A 358 6.45 -11.96 -7.88
N PHE A 359 5.69 -11.39 -8.81
CA PHE A 359 5.74 -11.77 -10.23
C PHE A 359 6.98 -11.20 -10.94
N ARG A 360 7.45 -10.05 -10.48
CA ARG A 360 8.68 -9.40 -10.92
C ARG A 360 9.80 -9.69 -9.91
N LYS A 361 10.94 -10.10 -10.41
CA LYS A 361 12.16 -10.31 -9.60
C LYS A 361 12.99 -9.04 -9.49
#